data_a6dcb239c61209086b2d9bd582beeaa5
#
_entry.id   a6dcb239c61209086b2d9bd582beeaa5
#
_cell.length_a   1.000
_cell.length_b   1.000
_cell.length_c   1.000
_cell.angle_alpha   90.00
_cell.angle_beta   90.00
_cell.angle_gamma   90.00
#
_symmetry.space_group_name_H-M   'P 1'
#
loop_
_entity.id
_entity.type
_entity.pdbx_description
1 polymer ?
#
loop_
_entity_poly.entity_id
_entity_poly.type
_entity_poly.pdbx_seq_one_letter_code
_entity_poly.pdbx_strand_id
1 'polypeptide(L)'
;MPEYKDYFLKLEDVEKHNSFIGRKPNMTDLPDFESNKDKLPEPVWDGHADSIEAYYKAWKIAFSNLGKPTEENGFVSPYIDAAFNGDIFLWDSCFMLMFGKYGDSVFKFQGTLDDFYCKQEFDGFIGRQYHETNGYSKFHRLDPVSTGPEILAWCEWQYYQNYGDKKRLADVYYPLLCYHRWMRNYHRWQDGSYWSSGWGCGMDNQPRTDLEAVPGVEDWQVETFHHGFMSWIDANFQALLSCKELLKMARELDITDGVDELQKEVEYLTKFINEKMWSEEDKYYFDRRGNGELLKVKSIASYWGLLADGVPEEKKADFIAHLENEKEFKRPHRVPALSADHPDYSDDGAYWNGGVWAPTNYMVIRGLSECGREKLAHEIALNHYENMMEVYRKTGTFFENYAPESANPGNPAKGDFVGWAGIIPITVLIEYILGIQVHAEKDEIIWYVNNLERHGIKHIPVGRDAYADLICEARSDANEKPNITVKSDKKIKITVIYGDNEFVIGE
;
A
#
# COMPACT_ATOMS: atom_id res chain seq x y z
N MET A 1 30.13 0.05 -7.36
CA MET A 1 29.21 -0.74 -6.48
C MET A 1 29.66 -0.58 -5.04
N PRO A 2 28.76 -0.44 -4.07
CA PRO A 2 29.10 -0.53 -2.67
C PRO A 2 29.81 -1.88 -2.39
N GLU A 3 30.80 -1.91 -1.52
CA GLU A 3 31.36 -3.17 -1.05
C GLU A 3 30.39 -3.81 -0.05
N TYR A 4 29.79 -4.94 -0.40
CA TYR A 4 28.76 -5.60 0.40
C TYR A 4 29.28 -6.73 1.29
N LYS A 5 30.59 -7.01 1.29
CA LYS A 5 31.14 -8.14 2.07
C LYS A 5 30.86 -8.08 3.57
N ASP A 6 30.54 -6.89 4.09
CA ASP A 6 30.21 -6.69 5.51
C ASP A 6 28.70 -6.75 5.80
N TYR A 7 27.88 -6.95 4.77
CA TYR A 7 26.42 -6.93 4.85
C TYR A 7 25.78 -8.31 4.69
N PHE A 8 26.53 -9.38 4.84
CA PHE A 8 25.96 -10.70 4.85
C PHE A 8 25.14 -10.91 6.10
N LEU A 9 23.93 -11.45 5.91
CA LEU A 9 23.09 -11.86 7.01
C LEU A 9 23.80 -12.95 7.82
N LYS A 10 23.92 -12.74 9.10
CA LYS A 10 24.35 -13.78 10.04
C LYS A 10 23.10 -14.53 10.49
N LEU A 11 23.11 -15.85 10.40
CA LEU A 11 22.00 -16.72 10.82
C LEU A 11 21.54 -16.43 12.26
N GLU A 12 22.51 -16.22 13.15
CA GLU A 12 22.28 -15.88 14.55
C GLU A 12 21.46 -14.60 14.74
N ASP A 13 21.53 -13.66 13.79
CA ASP A 13 20.85 -12.38 13.92
C ASP A 13 19.32 -12.52 13.70
N VAL A 14 18.86 -13.39 12.79
CA VAL A 14 17.43 -13.64 12.59
C VAL A 14 16.82 -14.33 13.80
N GLU A 15 17.40 -15.44 14.26
CA GLU A 15 16.90 -16.20 15.40
C GLU A 15 16.90 -15.35 16.70
N LYS A 16 17.91 -14.51 16.88
CA LYS A 16 18.09 -13.70 18.07
C LYS A 16 17.14 -12.50 18.14
N HIS A 17 16.80 -11.91 17.00
CA HIS A 17 16.11 -10.62 16.94
C HIS A 17 14.66 -10.70 16.41
N ASN A 18 14.23 -11.84 15.89
CA ASN A 18 12.84 -12.03 15.45
C ASN A 18 12.03 -12.73 16.58
N SER A 19 11.33 -11.91 17.36
CA SER A 19 10.51 -12.39 18.47
C SER A 19 9.22 -13.11 18.06
N PHE A 20 8.91 -13.17 16.76
CA PHE A 20 7.72 -13.85 16.23
C PHE A 20 7.97 -15.35 16.02
N ILE A 21 9.21 -15.73 15.74
CA ILE A 21 9.60 -17.15 15.57
C ILE A 21 9.41 -17.89 16.89
N GLY A 22 8.67 -19.02 16.84
CA GLY A 22 8.38 -19.83 18.02
C GLY A 22 7.38 -19.21 19.01
N ARG A 23 6.74 -18.09 18.67
CA ARG A 23 5.66 -17.51 19.46
C ARG A 23 4.47 -18.50 19.52
N LYS A 24 3.82 -18.58 20.66
CA LYS A 24 2.60 -19.40 20.78
C LYS A 24 1.44 -18.79 20.02
N PRO A 25 0.63 -19.60 19.30
CA PRO A 25 -0.54 -19.12 18.60
C PRO A 25 -1.53 -18.41 19.52
N ASN A 26 -2.03 -17.26 19.06
CA ASN A 26 -3.12 -16.57 19.72
C ASN A 26 -4.45 -17.15 19.23
N MET A 27 -5.06 -17.99 20.06
CA MET A 27 -6.31 -18.71 19.77
C MET A 27 -7.59 -17.94 20.14
N THR A 28 -7.51 -16.62 20.31
CA THR A 28 -8.66 -15.76 20.62
C THR A 28 -9.78 -15.94 19.59
N ASP A 29 -11.02 -15.92 20.06
CA ASP A 29 -12.18 -16.02 19.16
C ASP A 29 -12.29 -14.81 18.25
N LEU A 30 -12.69 -15.06 17.00
CA LEU A 30 -12.87 -14.00 16.01
C LEU A 30 -14.12 -13.18 16.36
N PRO A 31 -14.04 -11.85 16.29
CA PRO A 31 -15.19 -11.00 16.48
C PRO A 31 -16.14 -11.10 15.27
N ASP A 32 -17.44 -11.04 15.51
CA ASP A 32 -18.42 -10.81 14.45
C ASP A 32 -18.70 -9.31 14.27
N PHE A 33 -19.08 -8.94 13.04
CA PHE A 33 -19.33 -7.55 12.69
C PHE A 33 -20.53 -6.95 13.44
N GLU A 34 -21.65 -7.66 13.49
CA GLU A 34 -22.91 -7.09 13.98
C GLU A 34 -22.83 -6.70 15.47
N SER A 35 -22.10 -7.48 16.28
CA SER A 35 -21.91 -7.20 17.71
C SER A 35 -20.82 -6.15 17.98
N ASN A 36 -20.05 -5.73 16.98
CA ASN A 36 -18.88 -4.87 17.19
C ASN A 36 -18.85 -3.61 16.32
N LYS A 37 -19.82 -3.44 15.41
CA LYS A 37 -19.83 -2.31 14.47
C LYS A 37 -19.81 -0.94 15.18
N ASP A 38 -20.41 -0.83 16.35
CA ASP A 38 -20.46 0.42 17.12
C ASP A 38 -19.11 0.81 17.77
N LYS A 39 -18.12 -0.10 17.71
CA LYS A 39 -16.74 0.16 18.14
C LYS A 39 -15.83 0.64 16.99
N LEU A 40 -16.30 0.53 15.75
CA LEU A 40 -15.61 1.06 14.59
C LEU A 40 -15.79 2.59 14.50
N PRO A 41 -14.89 3.32 13.83
CA PRO A 41 -15.13 4.71 13.53
C PRO A 41 -16.46 4.92 12.82
N GLU A 42 -17.21 5.94 13.24
CA GLU A 42 -18.54 6.29 12.68
C GLU A 42 -18.38 7.50 11.75
N PRO A 43 -18.32 7.32 10.42
CA PRO A 43 -18.28 8.43 9.49
C PRO A 43 -19.62 9.18 9.51
N VAL A 44 -19.54 10.50 9.40
CA VAL A 44 -20.68 11.41 9.32
C VAL A 44 -20.55 12.18 8.01
N TRP A 45 -21.57 12.12 7.16
CA TRP A 45 -21.64 12.89 5.92
C TRP A 45 -23.08 13.09 5.50
N ASP A 46 -23.61 14.29 5.78
CA ASP A 46 -25.01 14.60 5.53
C ASP A 46 -25.33 14.55 4.02
N GLY A 47 -26.45 13.90 3.68
CA GLY A 47 -26.85 13.70 2.28
C GLY A 47 -26.23 12.47 1.59
N HIS A 48 -25.27 11.77 2.22
CA HIS A 48 -24.54 10.64 1.65
C HIS A 48 -24.75 9.33 2.42
N ALA A 49 -26.01 9.00 2.69
CA ALA A 49 -26.39 7.78 3.44
C ALA A 49 -25.90 6.48 2.76
N ASP A 50 -25.87 6.45 1.44
CA ASP A 50 -25.34 5.34 0.64
C ASP A 50 -23.82 5.13 0.84
N SER A 51 -23.05 6.20 1.00
CA SER A 51 -21.62 6.13 1.33
C SER A 51 -21.40 5.52 2.73
N ILE A 52 -22.23 5.89 3.71
CA ILE A 52 -22.19 5.30 5.05
C ILE A 52 -22.59 3.83 5.02
N GLU A 53 -23.60 3.46 4.23
CA GLU A 53 -23.99 2.07 4.01
C GLU A 53 -22.86 1.26 3.38
N ALA A 54 -22.20 1.78 2.32
CA ALA A 54 -21.08 1.15 1.66
C ALA A 54 -19.89 0.95 2.62
N TYR A 55 -19.57 1.94 3.46
CA TYR A 55 -18.57 1.82 4.51
C TYR A 55 -18.81 0.62 5.44
N TYR A 56 -20.02 0.50 6.00
CA TYR A 56 -20.34 -0.62 6.89
C TYR A 56 -20.46 -1.96 6.14
N LYS A 57 -20.91 -1.95 4.88
CA LYS A 57 -20.90 -3.16 4.03
C LYS A 57 -19.47 -3.66 3.80
N ALA A 58 -18.51 -2.76 3.59
CA ALA A 58 -17.10 -3.13 3.43
C ALA A 58 -16.55 -3.79 4.70
N TRP A 59 -16.80 -3.20 5.87
CA TRP A 59 -16.44 -3.81 7.14
C TRP A 59 -17.08 -5.18 7.35
N LYS A 60 -18.38 -5.32 7.03
CA LYS A 60 -19.08 -6.60 7.15
C LYS A 60 -18.42 -7.70 6.31
N ILE A 61 -18.02 -7.40 5.08
CA ILE A 61 -17.30 -8.36 4.22
C ILE A 61 -15.89 -8.61 4.80
N ALA A 62 -15.15 -7.58 5.22
CA ALA A 62 -13.83 -7.73 5.82
C ALA A 62 -13.86 -8.66 7.05
N PHE A 63 -14.85 -8.50 7.93
CA PHE A 63 -15.00 -9.38 9.09
C PHE A 63 -15.35 -10.83 8.72
N SER A 64 -15.97 -11.09 7.57
CA SER A 64 -16.19 -12.46 7.08
C SER A 64 -14.92 -13.12 6.54
N ASN A 65 -13.86 -12.34 6.33
CA ASN A 65 -12.56 -12.80 5.81
C ASN A 65 -11.51 -13.00 6.92
N LEU A 66 -11.92 -12.97 8.20
CA LEU A 66 -11.02 -13.20 9.31
C LEU A 66 -10.73 -14.69 9.48
N GLY A 67 -9.46 -15.02 9.70
CA GLY A 67 -8.95 -16.37 9.93
C GLY A 67 -8.28 -16.54 11.29
N LYS A 68 -8.07 -17.78 11.71
CA LYS A 68 -7.40 -18.15 12.97
C LYS A 68 -6.12 -18.94 12.73
N PRO A 69 -5.11 -18.79 13.58
CA PRO A 69 -4.00 -19.71 13.61
C PRO A 69 -4.48 -21.12 14.00
N THR A 70 -3.77 -22.12 13.51
CA THR A 70 -3.97 -23.54 13.86
C THR A 70 -2.61 -24.18 14.17
N GLU A 71 -2.62 -25.36 14.80
CA GLU A 71 -1.38 -26.11 15.00
C GLU A 71 -0.76 -26.53 13.65
N GLU A 72 -1.60 -26.77 12.64
CA GLU A 72 -1.18 -27.24 11.32
C GLU A 72 -0.55 -26.12 10.48
N ASN A 73 -1.16 -24.91 10.45
CA ASN A 73 -0.59 -23.79 9.70
C ASN A 73 0.57 -23.11 10.43
N GLY A 74 0.68 -23.28 11.74
CA GLY A 74 1.74 -22.70 12.55
C GLY A 74 1.82 -21.18 12.50
N PHE A 75 0.69 -20.51 12.22
CA PHE A 75 0.53 -19.07 12.35
C PHE A 75 0.47 -18.69 13.85
N VAL A 76 0.73 -17.45 14.17
CA VAL A 76 0.83 -16.99 15.56
C VAL A 76 -0.26 -16.01 15.97
N SER A 77 -0.93 -15.41 14.99
CA SER A 77 -1.99 -14.41 15.20
C SER A 77 -3.24 -14.71 14.38
N PRO A 78 -4.45 -14.31 14.84
CA PRO A 78 -5.58 -14.17 13.95
C PRO A 78 -5.25 -13.17 12.84
N TYR A 79 -5.76 -13.41 11.65
CA TYR A 79 -5.40 -12.68 10.43
C TYR A 79 -6.63 -12.33 9.60
N ILE A 80 -6.45 -11.41 8.66
CA ILE A 80 -7.41 -11.16 7.57
C ILE A 80 -6.84 -11.74 6.27
N ASP A 81 -7.68 -12.47 5.54
CA ASP A 81 -7.42 -12.98 4.20
C ASP A 81 -8.09 -12.11 3.14
N ALA A 82 -7.53 -12.07 1.94
CA ALA A 82 -8.19 -11.48 0.78
C ALA A 82 -9.38 -12.31 0.26
N ALA A 83 -9.63 -13.49 0.85
CA ALA A 83 -10.65 -14.48 0.46
C ALA A 83 -10.52 -14.91 -1.00
N PHE A 84 -9.28 -15.08 -1.45
CA PHE A 84 -8.99 -15.35 -2.86
C PHE A 84 -8.90 -16.84 -3.18
N ASN A 85 -7.99 -17.56 -2.54
CA ASN A 85 -7.73 -18.98 -2.86
C ASN A 85 -7.24 -19.81 -1.67
N GLY A 86 -7.39 -19.35 -0.43
CA GLY A 86 -6.94 -20.02 0.79
C GLY A 86 -5.45 -19.82 1.09
N ASP A 87 -4.87 -18.75 0.59
CA ASP A 87 -3.52 -18.29 0.90
C ASP A 87 -3.56 -16.85 1.43
N ILE A 88 -2.80 -16.55 2.48
CA ILE A 88 -2.51 -15.16 2.85
C ILE A 88 -1.36 -14.64 1.99
N PHE A 89 -1.53 -13.45 1.41
CA PHE A 89 -0.57 -12.81 0.52
C PHE A 89 0.10 -11.61 1.18
N LEU A 90 1.42 -11.48 1.01
CA LEU A 90 2.20 -10.37 1.58
C LEU A 90 1.71 -9.00 1.08
N TRP A 91 1.59 -8.85 -0.22
CA TRP A 91 1.14 -7.63 -0.89
C TRP A 91 -0.29 -7.24 -0.49
N ASP A 92 -1.21 -8.18 -0.57
CA ASP A 92 -2.62 -8.00 -0.23
C ASP A 92 -2.79 -7.62 1.24
N SER A 93 -2.10 -8.34 2.13
CA SER A 93 -2.13 -8.06 3.57
C SER A 93 -1.69 -6.64 3.88
N CYS A 94 -0.58 -6.16 3.29
CA CYS A 94 -0.12 -4.79 3.50
C CYS A 94 -1.19 -3.76 3.10
N PHE A 95 -1.88 -3.97 1.99
CA PHE A 95 -2.94 -3.07 1.55
C PHE A 95 -4.24 -3.22 2.36
N MET A 96 -4.61 -4.41 2.78
CA MET A 96 -5.74 -4.61 3.69
C MET A 96 -5.51 -3.92 5.04
N LEU A 97 -4.27 -3.85 5.49
CA LEU A 97 -3.93 -3.15 6.71
C LEU A 97 -4.09 -1.62 6.61
N MET A 98 -4.14 -1.05 5.42
CA MET A 98 -4.41 0.38 5.26
C MET A 98 -5.82 0.75 5.76
N PHE A 99 -6.81 -0.11 5.57
CA PHE A 99 -8.10 0.07 6.23
C PHE A 99 -8.15 -0.60 7.62
N GLY A 100 -7.47 -1.72 7.79
CA GLY A 100 -7.44 -2.47 9.06
C GLY A 100 -7.03 -1.62 10.26
N LYS A 101 -6.13 -0.65 10.08
CA LYS A 101 -5.71 0.28 11.15
C LYS A 101 -6.87 1.07 11.77
N TYR A 102 -8.00 1.24 11.10
CA TYR A 102 -9.19 1.88 11.66
C TYR A 102 -10.08 0.92 12.44
N GLY A 103 -9.89 -0.40 12.29
CA GLY A 103 -10.65 -1.44 12.98
C GLY A 103 -9.93 -2.12 14.14
N ASP A 104 -8.73 -1.68 14.49
CA ASP A 104 -7.84 -2.33 15.48
C ASP A 104 -8.40 -2.34 16.91
N SER A 105 -9.42 -1.51 17.20
CA SER A 105 -10.20 -1.55 18.44
C SER A 105 -11.01 -2.83 18.60
N VAL A 106 -11.39 -3.48 17.48
CA VAL A 106 -12.21 -4.69 17.45
C VAL A 106 -11.37 -5.92 17.14
N PHE A 107 -10.51 -5.82 16.13
CA PHE A 107 -9.66 -6.91 15.68
C PHE A 107 -8.26 -6.38 15.38
N LYS A 108 -7.23 -7.06 15.88
CA LYS A 108 -5.84 -6.66 15.68
C LYS A 108 -5.36 -7.01 14.27
N PHE A 109 -5.79 -6.23 13.28
CA PHE A 109 -5.45 -6.44 11.86
C PHE A 109 -3.94 -6.53 11.61
N GLN A 110 -3.16 -5.73 12.34
CA GLN A 110 -1.69 -5.76 12.27
C GLN A 110 -1.09 -7.14 12.59
N GLY A 111 -1.83 -7.99 13.36
CA GLY A 111 -1.45 -9.38 13.65
C GLY A 111 -1.28 -10.24 12.40
N THR A 112 -1.93 -9.90 11.28
CA THR A 112 -1.74 -10.60 10.00
C THR A 112 -0.28 -10.62 9.56
N LEU A 113 0.48 -9.55 9.82
CA LEU A 113 1.91 -9.50 9.49
C LEU A 113 2.76 -10.36 10.44
N ASP A 114 2.28 -10.64 11.65
CA ASP A 114 2.98 -11.54 12.59
C ASP A 114 3.15 -12.93 11.98
N ASP A 115 2.18 -13.36 11.13
CA ASP A 115 2.20 -14.66 10.47
C ASP A 115 3.25 -14.72 9.37
N PHE A 116 3.53 -13.61 8.70
CA PHE A 116 4.68 -13.50 7.79
C PHE A 116 6.01 -13.51 8.55
N TYR A 117 6.10 -12.76 9.65
CA TYR A 117 7.33 -12.71 10.46
C TYR A 117 7.62 -14.04 11.18
N CYS A 118 6.62 -14.78 11.65
CA CYS A 118 6.85 -16.06 12.29
C CYS A 118 7.33 -17.15 11.29
N LYS A 119 7.08 -16.93 9.98
CA LYS A 119 7.53 -17.80 8.89
C LYS A 119 8.85 -17.32 8.26
N GLN A 120 9.46 -16.25 8.77
CA GLN A 120 10.74 -15.80 8.27
C GLN A 120 11.81 -16.86 8.43
N GLU A 121 12.51 -17.18 7.35
CA GLU A 121 13.56 -18.18 7.35
C GLU A 121 14.89 -17.60 7.89
N PHE A 122 15.81 -18.48 8.20
CA PHE A 122 17.09 -18.18 8.85
C PHE A 122 17.94 -17.13 8.14
N ASP A 123 17.75 -16.93 6.82
CA ASP A 123 18.48 -15.94 6.03
C ASP A 123 17.71 -14.66 5.76
N GLY A 124 16.53 -14.51 6.38
CA GLY A 124 15.66 -13.35 6.25
C GLY A 124 14.53 -13.48 5.23
N PHE A 125 14.47 -14.57 4.46
CA PHE A 125 13.42 -14.79 3.49
C PHE A 125 12.02 -14.75 4.12
N ILE A 126 11.09 -14.05 3.47
CA ILE A 126 9.66 -14.08 3.74
C ILE A 126 8.95 -14.41 2.42
N GLY A 127 8.11 -15.44 2.44
CA GLY A 127 7.39 -15.90 1.26
C GLY A 127 6.33 -14.90 0.78
N ARG A 128 6.07 -14.91 -0.53
CA ARG A 128 5.01 -14.12 -1.16
C ARG A 128 3.64 -14.44 -0.58
N GLN A 129 3.38 -15.72 -0.31
CA GLN A 129 2.10 -16.21 0.18
C GLN A 129 2.29 -17.50 0.98
N TYR A 130 1.43 -17.71 1.95
CA TYR A 130 1.41 -18.91 2.80
C TYR A 130 0.00 -19.50 2.81
N HIS A 131 -0.08 -20.82 2.64
CA HIS A 131 -1.35 -21.53 2.63
C HIS A 131 -1.99 -21.56 4.02
N GLU A 132 -3.24 -21.20 4.12
CA GLU A 132 -3.97 -21.07 5.39
C GLU A 132 -4.10 -22.39 6.16
N THR A 133 -4.18 -23.52 5.47
CA THR A 133 -4.33 -24.83 6.12
C THR A 133 -3.03 -25.33 6.73
N ASN A 134 -1.90 -25.24 6.00
CA ASN A 134 -0.65 -25.89 6.40
C ASN A 134 0.52 -24.91 6.62
N GLY A 135 0.33 -23.62 6.32
CA GLY A 135 1.33 -22.58 6.52
C GLY A 135 2.59 -22.69 5.65
N TYR A 136 2.57 -23.51 4.59
CA TYR A 136 3.71 -23.60 3.69
C TYR A 136 3.69 -22.47 2.65
N SER A 137 4.88 -21.99 2.31
CA SER A 137 5.06 -21.10 1.16
C SER A 137 4.71 -21.86 -0.12
N LYS A 138 3.95 -21.22 -1.01
CA LYS A 138 3.55 -21.84 -2.29
C LYS A 138 4.72 -22.02 -3.23
N PHE A 139 5.71 -21.14 -3.19
CA PHE A 139 6.85 -21.12 -4.10
C PHE A 139 8.14 -21.44 -3.38
N HIS A 140 9.08 -22.08 -4.12
CA HIS A 140 10.42 -22.27 -3.61
C HIS A 140 11.13 -20.91 -3.47
N ARG A 141 11.88 -20.74 -2.39
CA ARG A 141 12.54 -19.49 -2.01
C ARG A 141 13.44 -18.83 -3.06
N LEU A 142 13.91 -19.57 -4.05
CA LEU A 142 14.76 -19.07 -5.15
C LEU A 142 14.00 -18.88 -6.46
N ASP A 143 12.70 -19.15 -6.48
CA ASP A 143 11.88 -18.88 -7.65
C ASP A 143 11.70 -17.35 -7.81
N PRO A 144 11.63 -16.83 -9.04
CA PRO A 144 11.42 -15.40 -9.27
C PRO A 144 10.13 -14.81 -8.67
N VAL A 145 9.18 -15.69 -8.34
CA VAL A 145 7.88 -15.34 -7.72
C VAL A 145 7.82 -15.65 -6.22
N SER A 146 8.94 -16.04 -5.62
CA SER A 146 9.00 -16.57 -4.26
C SER A 146 8.60 -15.56 -3.20
N THR A 147 8.80 -14.27 -3.46
CA THR A 147 8.40 -13.17 -2.58
C THR A 147 7.60 -12.12 -3.35
N GLY A 148 6.93 -11.20 -2.64
CA GLY A 148 6.14 -10.12 -3.22
C GLY A 148 6.85 -8.78 -3.19
N PRO A 149 6.13 -7.70 -3.53
CA PRO A 149 6.62 -6.34 -3.42
C PRO A 149 7.13 -6.01 -2.01
N GLU A 150 8.28 -5.36 -1.92
CA GLU A 150 8.94 -5.04 -0.65
C GLU A 150 8.31 -3.82 0.02
N ILE A 151 7.11 -3.99 0.60
CA ILE A 151 6.31 -2.90 1.19
C ILE A 151 5.95 -3.11 2.67
N LEU A 152 6.46 -4.15 3.32
CA LEU A 152 6.22 -4.43 4.73
C LEU A 152 6.65 -3.25 5.64
N ALA A 153 7.84 -2.68 5.38
CA ALA A 153 8.36 -1.57 6.18
C ALA A 153 7.46 -0.32 6.07
N TRP A 154 6.97 -0.02 4.86
CA TRP A 154 5.99 1.04 4.65
C TRP A 154 4.68 0.77 5.39
N CYS A 155 4.17 -0.45 5.33
CA CYS A 155 2.93 -0.82 6.02
C CYS A 155 3.04 -0.65 7.54
N GLU A 156 4.12 -1.14 8.16
CA GLU A 156 4.38 -0.98 9.60
C GLU A 156 4.55 0.50 9.99
N TRP A 157 5.17 1.32 9.13
CA TRP A 157 5.29 2.76 9.36
C TRP A 157 3.92 3.46 9.32
N GLN A 158 3.01 3.09 8.39
CA GLN A 158 1.64 3.62 8.34
C GLN A 158 0.86 3.31 9.63
N TYR A 159 1.03 2.11 10.18
CA TYR A 159 0.46 1.76 11.49
C TYR A 159 1.09 2.56 12.63
N TYR A 160 2.42 2.76 12.60
CA TYR A 160 3.11 3.58 13.59
C TYR A 160 2.59 5.02 13.58
N GLN A 161 2.38 5.60 12.42
CA GLN A 161 1.80 6.94 12.30
C GLN A 161 0.40 7.02 12.93
N ASN A 162 -0.40 5.97 12.81
CA ASN A 162 -1.76 5.96 13.36
C ASN A 162 -1.83 5.69 14.86
N TYR A 163 -0.81 5.02 15.43
CA TYR A 163 -0.85 4.53 16.81
C TYR A 163 0.28 5.01 17.72
N GLY A 164 1.41 5.42 17.20
CA GLY A 164 2.61 5.80 17.97
C GLY A 164 3.25 4.63 18.73
N ASP A 165 3.00 3.37 18.32
CA ASP A 165 3.45 2.17 19.02
C ASP A 165 4.92 1.85 18.74
N LYS A 166 5.83 2.48 19.49
CA LYS A 166 7.28 2.24 19.42
C LYS A 166 7.68 0.81 19.74
N LYS A 167 6.90 0.13 20.59
CA LYS A 167 7.20 -1.26 20.92
C LYS A 167 7.05 -2.15 19.71
N ARG A 168 5.93 -2.00 18.98
CA ARG A 168 5.72 -2.72 17.72
C ARG A 168 6.82 -2.40 16.70
N LEU A 169 7.18 -1.14 16.58
CA LEU A 169 8.25 -0.71 15.68
C LEU A 169 9.58 -1.40 16.00
N ALA A 170 9.92 -1.52 17.30
CA ALA A 170 11.11 -2.23 17.77
C ALA A 170 11.03 -3.75 17.51
N ASP A 171 9.87 -4.36 17.68
CA ASP A 171 9.66 -5.79 17.45
C ASP A 171 9.88 -6.18 15.97
N VAL A 172 9.55 -5.27 15.02
CA VAL A 172 9.59 -5.55 13.57
C VAL A 172 10.83 -5.03 12.85
N TYR A 173 11.61 -4.12 13.44
CA TYR A 173 12.77 -3.52 12.77
C TYR A 173 13.76 -4.56 12.22
N TYR A 174 14.18 -5.49 13.06
CA TYR A 174 15.15 -6.51 12.63
C TYR A 174 14.58 -7.54 11.66
N PRO A 175 13.39 -8.08 11.85
CA PRO A 175 12.74 -8.89 10.82
C PRO A 175 12.71 -8.21 9.45
N LEU A 176 12.35 -6.93 9.40
CA LEU A 176 12.30 -6.15 8.16
C LEU A 176 13.69 -5.87 7.59
N LEU A 177 14.68 -5.51 8.41
CA LEU A 177 16.06 -5.34 7.97
C LEU A 177 16.65 -6.63 7.39
N CYS A 178 16.37 -7.78 8.02
CA CYS A 178 16.80 -9.08 7.54
C CYS A 178 16.13 -9.44 6.20
N TYR A 179 14.84 -9.15 6.07
CA TYR A 179 14.12 -9.35 4.82
C TYR A 179 14.67 -8.46 3.70
N HIS A 180 14.92 -7.17 3.96
CA HIS A 180 15.55 -6.27 3.00
C HIS A 180 16.95 -6.78 2.58
N ARG A 181 17.77 -7.27 3.52
CA ARG A 181 19.07 -7.86 3.23
C ARG A 181 18.94 -9.12 2.35
N TRP A 182 17.89 -9.93 2.56
CA TRP A 182 17.59 -11.07 1.68
C TRP A 182 17.24 -10.60 0.26
N MET A 183 16.35 -9.60 0.11
CA MET A 183 16.03 -9.00 -1.19
C MET A 183 17.29 -8.49 -1.90
N ARG A 184 18.14 -7.78 -1.19
CA ARG A 184 19.43 -7.29 -1.69
C ARG A 184 20.34 -8.41 -2.19
N ASN A 185 20.37 -9.54 -1.53
CA ASN A 185 21.24 -10.65 -1.89
C ASN A 185 20.70 -11.49 -3.05
N TYR A 186 19.39 -11.63 -3.17
CA TYR A 186 18.78 -12.61 -4.08
C TYR A 186 17.91 -12.00 -5.19
N HIS A 187 17.44 -10.75 -5.04
CA HIS A 187 16.61 -10.06 -6.02
C HIS A 187 17.30 -8.84 -6.66
N ARG A 188 18.62 -8.89 -6.76
CA ARG A 188 19.40 -7.80 -7.32
C ARG A 188 20.42 -8.28 -8.35
N TRP A 189 20.57 -7.51 -9.43
CA TRP A 189 21.61 -7.72 -10.43
C TRP A 189 22.99 -7.24 -9.96
N GLN A 190 24.04 -7.66 -10.68
CA GLN A 190 25.42 -7.22 -10.39
C GLN A 190 25.62 -5.71 -10.48
N ASP A 191 24.81 -5.00 -11.27
CA ASP A 191 24.83 -3.55 -11.35
C ASP A 191 24.08 -2.87 -10.18
N GLY A 192 23.59 -3.62 -9.23
CA GLY A 192 22.91 -3.11 -8.03
C GLY A 192 21.42 -2.81 -8.19
N SER A 193 20.85 -2.99 -9.38
CA SER A 193 19.41 -2.81 -9.61
C SER A 193 18.61 -4.02 -9.20
N TYR A 194 17.37 -3.79 -8.77
CA TYR A 194 16.44 -4.84 -8.35
C TYR A 194 15.60 -5.37 -9.52
N TRP A 195 15.22 -6.64 -9.42
CA TRP A 195 14.37 -7.31 -10.37
C TRP A 195 13.14 -7.92 -9.68
N SER A 196 12.09 -8.14 -10.45
CA SER A 196 10.86 -8.81 -10.06
C SER A 196 10.39 -9.72 -11.22
N SER A 197 9.16 -10.14 -11.18
CA SER A 197 8.46 -10.84 -12.25
C SER A 197 7.00 -10.38 -12.28
N GLY A 198 6.19 -10.81 -13.24
CA GLY A 198 4.77 -10.44 -13.29
C GLY A 198 4.04 -10.75 -11.98
N TRP A 199 4.13 -11.97 -11.50
CA TRP A 199 3.54 -12.35 -10.21
C TRP A 199 4.29 -11.78 -9.01
N GLY A 200 5.61 -11.65 -9.11
CA GLY A 200 6.42 -11.05 -8.05
C GLY A 200 6.10 -9.59 -7.79
N CYS A 201 5.76 -8.83 -8.83
CA CYS A 201 5.38 -7.42 -8.71
C CYS A 201 3.89 -7.22 -8.35
N GLY A 202 3.07 -8.28 -8.41
CA GLY A 202 1.64 -8.24 -8.13
C GLY A 202 0.75 -7.71 -9.26
N MET A 203 1.32 -7.39 -10.44
CA MET A 203 0.59 -6.90 -11.62
C MET A 203 0.71 -7.90 -12.77
N ASP A 204 0.08 -9.06 -12.57
CA ASP A 204 0.37 -10.35 -13.20
C ASP A 204 0.49 -10.34 -14.72
N ASN A 205 -0.40 -9.68 -15.45
CA ASN A 205 -0.48 -9.75 -16.91
C ASN A 205 -0.12 -8.43 -17.61
N GLN A 206 0.60 -7.52 -16.94
CA GLN A 206 1.08 -6.32 -17.63
C GLN A 206 2.13 -6.65 -18.70
N PRO A 207 2.16 -5.95 -19.85
CA PRO A 207 3.09 -6.21 -20.94
C PRO A 207 4.49 -5.65 -20.65
N ARG A 208 5.04 -6.00 -19.49
CA ARG A 208 6.32 -5.53 -18.96
C ARG A 208 7.45 -6.55 -19.08
N THR A 209 7.15 -7.76 -19.57
CA THR A 209 8.15 -8.80 -19.71
C THR A 209 8.73 -8.80 -21.11
N ASP A 210 10.06 -8.81 -21.22
CA ASP A 210 10.75 -8.95 -22.49
C ASP A 210 10.84 -10.42 -22.89
N LEU A 211 9.81 -10.93 -23.57
CA LEU A 211 9.73 -12.33 -24.00
C LEU A 211 10.82 -12.71 -25.01
N GLU A 212 11.31 -11.75 -25.80
CA GLU A 212 12.38 -11.99 -26.76
C GLU A 212 13.72 -12.33 -26.07
N ALA A 213 13.90 -11.88 -24.82
CA ALA A 213 15.08 -12.17 -24.02
C ALA A 213 15.11 -13.60 -23.48
N VAL A 214 14.03 -14.38 -23.60
CA VAL A 214 13.92 -15.75 -23.05
C VAL A 214 13.52 -16.74 -24.15
N PRO A 215 14.48 -17.14 -25.00
CA PRO A 215 14.18 -18.03 -26.13
C PRO A 215 13.66 -19.39 -25.68
N GLY A 216 12.66 -19.89 -26.38
CA GLY A 216 12.14 -21.26 -26.24
C GLY A 216 11.12 -21.44 -25.12
N VAL A 217 10.62 -20.36 -24.55
CA VAL A 217 9.50 -20.44 -23.62
C VAL A 217 8.26 -19.87 -24.31
N GLU A 218 7.38 -20.79 -24.66
CA GLU A 218 6.04 -20.44 -25.12
C GLU A 218 5.17 -20.39 -23.87
N ASP A 219 4.55 -19.26 -23.57
CA ASP A 219 3.44 -19.28 -22.65
C ASP A 219 3.41 -18.09 -21.63
N TRP A 220 2.22 -17.73 -21.20
CA TRP A 220 1.90 -16.82 -20.10
C TRP A 220 2.70 -17.12 -18.81
N GLN A 221 3.14 -18.35 -18.59
CA GLN A 221 3.97 -18.75 -17.45
C GLN A 221 5.32 -18.03 -17.42
N VAL A 222 5.90 -17.72 -18.58
CA VAL A 222 7.16 -16.97 -18.65
C VAL A 222 6.93 -15.51 -18.32
N GLU A 223 5.85 -14.93 -18.86
CA GLU A 223 5.48 -13.55 -18.57
C GLU A 223 5.26 -13.34 -17.07
N THR A 224 4.65 -14.31 -16.41
CA THR A 224 4.26 -14.18 -15.00
C THR A 224 5.32 -14.65 -14.03
N PHE A 225 6.15 -15.63 -14.37
CA PHE A 225 7.14 -16.22 -13.45
C PHE A 225 8.58 -15.77 -13.69
N HIS A 226 8.92 -15.25 -14.87
CA HIS A 226 10.29 -14.92 -15.21
C HIS A 226 10.60 -13.44 -14.98
N HIS A 227 11.82 -13.13 -14.57
CA HIS A 227 12.29 -11.75 -14.37
C HIS A 227 12.69 -11.03 -15.68
N GLY A 228 12.63 -11.70 -16.84
CA GLY A 228 12.98 -11.13 -18.16
C GLY A 228 14.43 -10.64 -18.30
N PHE A 229 15.32 -10.96 -17.36
CA PHE A 229 16.67 -10.40 -17.25
C PHE A 229 16.67 -8.85 -17.20
N MET A 230 15.65 -8.27 -16.62
CA MET A 230 15.43 -6.82 -16.56
C MET A 230 15.60 -6.27 -15.15
N SER A 231 15.86 -4.96 -15.08
CA SER A 231 15.66 -4.17 -13.86
C SER A 231 14.23 -3.65 -13.85
N TRP A 232 13.47 -3.95 -12.80
CA TRP A 232 12.06 -3.60 -12.67
C TRP A 232 11.90 -2.28 -11.90
N ILE A 233 11.18 -1.33 -12.46
CA ILE A 233 11.11 0.02 -11.89
C ILE A 233 10.43 0.06 -10.52
N ASP A 234 9.34 -0.68 -10.35
CA ASP A 234 8.67 -0.84 -9.06
C ASP A 234 9.57 -1.49 -8.00
N ALA A 235 10.26 -2.60 -8.35
CA ALA A 235 11.16 -3.26 -7.42
C ALA A 235 12.30 -2.33 -6.94
N ASN A 236 12.82 -1.48 -7.82
CA ASN A 236 13.84 -0.49 -7.46
C ASN A 236 13.28 0.61 -6.56
N PHE A 237 12.10 1.15 -6.85
CA PHE A 237 11.46 2.13 -5.99
C PHE A 237 10.97 1.55 -4.67
N GLN A 238 10.50 0.31 -4.64
CA GLN A 238 10.08 -0.38 -3.42
C GLN A 238 11.28 -0.66 -2.50
N ALA A 239 12.42 -1.07 -3.05
CA ALA A 239 13.65 -1.22 -2.28
C ALA A 239 14.13 0.14 -1.72
N LEU A 240 14.05 1.22 -2.52
CA LEU A 240 14.34 2.58 -2.05
C LEU A 240 13.38 3.00 -0.92
N LEU A 241 12.09 2.72 -1.06
CA LEU A 241 11.07 2.98 -0.04
C LEU A 241 11.38 2.21 1.24
N SER A 242 11.65 0.91 1.13
CA SER A 242 11.99 0.04 2.28
C SER A 242 13.21 0.57 3.04
N CYS A 243 14.29 0.94 2.33
CA CYS A 243 15.45 1.56 2.95
C CYS A 243 15.09 2.85 3.71
N LYS A 244 14.29 3.73 3.12
CA LYS A 244 13.90 5.00 3.75
C LYS A 244 13.01 4.78 4.97
N GLU A 245 12.06 3.84 4.90
CA GLU A 245 11.19 3.52 6.03
C GLU A 245 11.98 2.89 7.19
N LEU A 246 12.91 1.97 6.89
CA LEU A 246 13.82 1.41 7.89
C LEU A 246 14.71 2.49 8.54
N LEU A 247 15.18 3.46 7.78
CA LEU A 247 15.93 4.60 8.32
C LEU A 247 15.07 5.51 9.22
N LYS A 248 13.78 5.70 8.89
CA LYS A 248 12.83 6.40 9.77
C LYS A 248 12.64 5.64 11.08
N MET A 249 12.42 4.31 11.00
CA MET A 249 12.28 3.43 12.16
C MET A 249 13.54 3.45 13.04
N ALA A 250 14.73 3.31 12.43
CA ALA A 250 16.00 3.35 13.14
C ALA A 250 16.18 4.66 13.92
N ARG A 251 15.83 5.80 13.32
CA ARG A 251 15.87 7.12 13.96
C ARG A 251 14.90 7.20 15.14
N GLU A 252 13.68 6.69 14.97
CA GLU A 252 12.64 6.73 15.98
C GLU A 252 12.97 5.85 17.20
N LEU A 253 13.77 4.79 16.98
CA LEU A 253 14.19 3.80 17.96
C LEU A 253 15.62 4.03 18.51
N ASP A 254 16.33 5.06 18.04
CA ASP A 254 17.75 5.30 18.34
C ASP A 254 18.65 4.09 18.01
N ILE A 255 18.34 3.36 16.92
CA ILE A 255 19.12 2.21 16.44
C ILE A 255 20.13 2.67 15.41
N THR A 256 21.35 2.15 15.48
CA THR A 256 22.43 2.42 14.51
C THR A 256 22.74 1.23 13.60
N ASP A 257 22.35 0.02 13.99
CA ASP A 257 22.55 -1.17 13.16
C ASP A 257 21.75 -1.09 11.85
N GLY A 258 22.41 -1.37 10.74
CA GLY A 258 21.83 -1.26 9.39
C GLY A 258 21.84 0.14 8.78
N VAL A 259 22.01 1.22 9.58
CA VAL A 259 21.86 2.61 9.09
C VAL A 259 22.84 2.95 7.97
N ASP A 260 24.11 2.65 8.13
CA ASP A 260 25.16 2.98 7.14
C ASP A 260 24.93 2.27 5.78
N GLU A 261 24.51 1.01 5.81
CA GLU A 261 24.24 0.24 4.60
C GLU A 261 22.98 0.75 3.89
N LEU A 262 21.92 1.05 4.64
CA LEU A 262 20.67 1.59 4.10
C LEU A 262 20.90 2.98 3.48
N GLN A 263 21.68 3.86 4.13
CA GLN A 263 22.00 5.18 3.58
C GLN A 263 22.76 5.09 2.25
N LYS A 264 23.79 4.22 2.19
CA LYS A 264 24.55 4.00 0.95
C LYS A 264 23.66 3.44 -0.17
N GLU A 265 22.71 2.60 0.18
CA GLU A 265 21.79 2.03 -0.79
C GLU A 265 20.76 3.07 -1.28
N VAL A 266 20.24 3.92 -0.40
CA VAL A 266 19.40 5.07 -0.80
C VAL A 266 20.14 5.97 -1.80
N GLU A 267 21.40 6.34 -1.52
CA GLU A 267 22.20 7.16 -2.43
C GLU A 267 22.39 6.47 -3.79
N TYR A 268 22.72 5.17 -3.75
CA TYR A 268 22.95 4.39 -4.95
C TYR A 268 21.68 4.24 -5.80
N LEU A 269 20.57 3.79 -5.21
CA LEU A 269 19.30 3.57 -5.91
C LEU A 269 18.74 4.88 -6.47
N THR A 270 18.75 5.94 -5.69
CA THR A 270 18.29 7.26 -6.16
C THR A 270 19.05 7.68 -7.41
N LYS A 271 20.37 7.53 -7.39
CA LYS A 271 21.21 7.84 -8.56
C LYS A 271 20.92 6.90 -9.73
N PHE A 272 20.94 5.58 -9.50
CA PHE A 272 20.75 4.57 -10.54
C PHE A 272 19.42 4.75 -11.27
N ILE A 273 18.32 4.85 -10.53
CA ILE A 273 16.98 5.00 -11.09
C ILE A 273 16.91 6.26 -11.97
N ASN A 274 17.39 7.38 -11.44
CA ASN A 274 17.31 8.66 -12.14
C ASN A 274 18.23 8.81 -13.34
N GLU A 275 19.34 8.08 -13.40
CA GLU A 275 20.28 8.09 -14.52
C GLU A 275 20.03 6.99 -15.54
N LYS A 276 19.44 5.84 -15.13
CA LYS A 276 19.37 4.63 -15.96
C LYS A 276 17.97 4.17 -16.31
N MET A 277 16.95 4.62 -15.57
CA MET A 277 15.57 4.18 -15.77
C MET A 277 14.61 5.34 -16.12
N TRP A 278 15.11 6.57 -16.18
CA TRP A 278 14.40 7.77 -16.65
C TRP A 278 14.61 7.99 -18.14
N SER A 279 13.52 8.28 -18.86
CA SER A 279 13.54 8.76 -20.24
C SER A 279 13.34 10.28 -20.31
N GLU A 280 14.37 11.01 -20.76
CA GLU A 280 14.25 12.46 -21.00
C GLU A 280 13.29 12.80 -22.15
N GLU A 281 13.11 11.90 -23.11
CA GLU A 281 12.20 12.06 -24.24
C GLU A 281 10.75 11.93 -23.77
N ASP A 282 10.44 10.86 -23.02
CA ASP A 282 9.07 10.52 -22.61
C ASP A 282 8.70 11.15 -21.26
N LYS A 283 9.68 11.73 -20.51
CA LYS A 283 9.46 12.27 -19.16
C LYS A 283 8.86 11.28 -18.20
N TYR A 284 9.27 10.01 -18.32
CA TYR A 284 8.70 8.88 -17.59
C TYR A 284 9.79 7.88 -17.15
N TYR A 285 9.52 7.11 -16.09
CA TYR A 285 10.37 6.01 -15.64
C TYR A 285 9.90 4.69 -16.23
N PHE A 286 10.85 3.86 -16.65
CA PHE A 286 10.58 2.59 -17.30
C PHE A 286 11.44 1.46 -16.71
N ASP A 287 10.97 0.22 -16.92
CA ASP A 287 11.81 -0.95 -16.77
C ASP A 287 13.00 -0.89 -17.73
N ARG A 288 14.11 -1.51 -17.34
CA ARG A 288 15.34 -1.47 -18.12
C ARG A 288 15.78 -2.89 -18.49
N ARG A 289 15.95 -3.16 -19.76
CA ARG A 289 16.47 -4.42 -20.28
C ARG A 289 17.92 -4.64 -19.90
N GLY A 290 18.37 -5.93 -19.91
CA GLY A 290 19.76 -6.29 -19.63
C GLY A 290 20.81 -5.65 -20.56
N ASN A 291 20.42 -5.28 -21.79
CA ASN A 291 21.28 -4.53 -22.71
C ASN A 291 21.35 -3.02 -22.42
N GLY A 292 20.59 -2.53 -21.46
CA GLY A 292 20.55 -1.12 -21.05
C GLY A 292 19.46 -0.27 -21.68
N GLU A 293 18.67 -0.80 -22.62
CA GLU A 293 17.54 -0.11 -23.24
C GLU A 293 16.34 -0.04 -22.29
N LEU A 294 15.55 1.01 -22.40
CA LEU A 294 14.29 1.16 -21.66
C LEU A 294 13.16 0.40 -22.36
N LEU A 295 12.43 -0.40 -21.62
CA LEU A 295 11.17 -1.01 -22.08
C LEU A 295 10.06 0.01 -21.92
N LYS A 296 9.67 0.68 -22.99
CA LYS A 296 8.77 1.83 -23.00
C LYS A 296 7.29 1.43 -22.80
N VAL A 297 7.00 0.82 -21.66
CA VAL A 297 5.64 0.53 -21.20
C VAL A 297 5.32 1.48 -20.02
N LYS A 298 4.42 2.44 -20.24
CA LYS A 298 3.98 3.33 -19.18
C LYS A 298 3.03 2.59 -18.24
N SER A 299 3.55 2.14 -17.13
CA SER A 299 2.84 1.40 -16.08
C SER A 299 2.66 2.26 -14.84
N ILE A 300 1.54 2.09 -14.14
CA ILE A 300 1.29 2.68 -12.80
C ILE A 300 2.40 2.34 -11.81
N ALA A 301 3.14 1.25 -12.03
CA ALA A 301 4.31 0.83 -11.27
C ALA A 301 5.34 1.93 -11.03
N SER A 302 5.53 2.83 -12.00
CA SER A 302 6.52 3.90 -11.90
C SER A 302 6.19 4.93 -10.83
N TYR A 303 4.92 5.04 -10.43
CA TYR A 303 4.48 5.99 -9.41
C TYR A 303 4.86 5.59 -7.97
N TRP A 304 5.37 4.37 -7.74
CA TRP A 304 6.09 4.06 -6.49
C TRP A 304 7.22 5.08 -6.21
N GLY A 305 7.75 5.70 -7.27
CA GLY A 305 8.77 6.73 -7.17
C GLY A 305 8.34 7.98 -6.42
N LEU A 306 7.06 8.37 -6.47
CA LEU A 306 6.53 9.49 -5.69
C LEU A 306 6.45 9.11 -4.21
N LEU A 307 5.91 7.94 -3.89
CA LEU A 307 5.79 7.46 -2.52
C LEU A 307 7.17 7.20 -1.87
N ALA A 308 8.13 6.70 -2.64
CA ALA A 308 9.50 6.50 -2.18
C ALA A 308 10.32 7.80 -2.11
N ASP A 309 9.73 8.96 -2.48
CA ASP A 309 10.48 10.23 -2.65
C ASP A 309 11.77 10.02 -3.44
N GLY A 310 11.67 9.26 -4.54
CA GLY A 310 12.78 8.88 -5.42
C GLY A 310 12.87 9.76 -6.68
N VAL A 311 11.87 10.62 -6.91
CA VAL A 311 11.78 11.51 -8.07
C VAL A 311 12.35 12.88 -7.71
N PRO A 312 13.42 13.37 -8.35
CA PRO A 312 13.96 14.70 -8.12
C PRO A 312 12.95 15.80 -8.45
N GLU A 313 13.03 16.94 -7.75
CA GLU A 313 12.06 18.02 -7.89
C GLU A 313 11.92 18.53 -9.33
N GLU A 314 13.01 18.61 -10.06
CA GLU A 314 13.07 19.05 -11.46
C GLU A 314 12.33 18.10 -12.43
N LYS A 315 12.09 16.84 -12.04
CA LYS A 315 11.38 15.83 -12.83
C LYS A 315 9.92 15.66 -12.42
N LYS A 316 9.59 16.04 -11.17
CA LYS A 316 8.25 15.78 -10.61
C LYS A 316 7.10 16.34 -11.45
N ALA A 317 7.25 17.59 -11.92
CA ALA A 317 6.18 18.25 -12.69
C ALA A 317 5.88 17.51 -14.00
N ASP A 318 6.91 17.17 -14.77
CA ASP A 318 6.78 16.45 -16.04
C ASP A 318 6.23 15.03 -15.81
N PHE A 319 6.74 14.31 -14.80
CA PHE A 319 6.28 12.96 -14.47
C PHE A 319 4.83 12.92 -14.00
N ILE A 320 4.41 13.86 -13.16
CA ILE A 320 3.03 13.95 -12.65
C ILE A 320 2.06 14.36 -13.76
N ALA A 321 2.50 15.12 -14.78
CA ALA A 321 1.64 15.55 -15.89
C ALA A 321 1.02 14.39 -16.66
N HIS A 322 1.63 13.21 -16.68
CA HIS A 322 1.05 12.00 -17.26
C HIS A 322 -0.25 11.56 -16.56
N LEU A 323 -0.39 11.80 -15.25
CA LEU A 323 -1.63 11.52 -14.51
C LEU A 323 -2.80 12.43 -14.95
N GLU A 324 -2.50 13.56 -15.56
CA GLU A 324 -3.51 14.51 -16.07
C GLU A 324 -3.67 14.44 -17.59
N ASN A 325 -2.96 13.55 -18.26
CA ASN A 325 -3.06 13.34 -19.70
C ASN A 325 -4.22 12.39 -20.05
N GLU A 326 -5.24 12.92 -20.75
CA GLU A 326 -6.43 12.17 -21.17
C GLU A 326 -6.12 11.01 -22.13
N LYS A 327 -4.99 11.03 -22.82
CA LYS A 327 -4.55 9.92 -23.68
C LYS A 327 -3.81 8.82 -22.93
N GLU A 328 -3.49 9.05 -21.66
CA GLU A 328 -2.69 8.16 -20.83
C GLU A 328 -3.46 7.72 -19.58
N PHE A 329 -3.24 8.38 -18.46
CA PHE A 329 -3.78 7.93 -17.16
C PHE A 329 -5.04 8.69 -16.70
N LYS A 330 -5.39 9.83 -17.31
CA LYS A 330 -6.61 10.56 -16.97
C LYS A 330 -7.82 9.96 -17.71
N ARG A 331 -8.22 8.77 -17.30
CA ARG A 331 -9.41 8.12 -17.87
C ARG A 331 -10.67 8.47 -17.07
N PRO A 332 -11.89 8.16 -17.56
CA PRO A 332 -13.14 8.37 -16.83
C PRO A 332 -13.09 7.82 -15.40
N HIS A 333 -12.51 6.64 -15.19
CA HIS A 333 -12.12 6.11 -13.87
C HIS A 333 -10.59 6.11 -13.78
N ARG A 334 -10.03 6.92 -12.90
CA ARG A 334 -8.58 7.11 -12.69
C ARG A 334 -8.11 6.22 -11.56
N VAL A 335 -6.90 5.69 -11.57
CA VAL A 335 -5.81 5.69 -12.54
C VAL A 335 -5.69 4.27 -13.07
N PRO A 336 -5.73 4.01 -14.38
CA PRO A 336 -5.57 2.66 -14.91
C PRO A 336 -4.16 2.13 -14.66
N ALA A 337 -4.04 0.81 -14.54
CA ALA A 337 -2.76 0.15 -14.27
C ALA A 337 -1.77 0.27 -15.44
N LEU A 338 -2.28 0.38 -16.66
CA LEU A 338 -1.53 0.56 -17.91
C LEU A 338 -2.03 1.84 -18.60
N SER A 339 -1.11 2.62 -19.17
CA SER A 339 -1.44 3.83 -19.91
C SER A 339 -2.32 3.54 -21.13
N ALA A 340 -3.34 4.38 -21.37
CA ALA A 340 -4.33 4.16 -22.45
C ALA A 340 -3.76 4.34 -23.87
N ASP A 341 -2.56 4.88 -24.02
CA ASP A 341 -1.86 4.95 -25.31
C ASP A 341 -1.11 3.65 -25.67
N HIS A 342 -1.11 2.65 -24.77
CA HIS A 342 -0.48 1.36 -25.03
C HIS A 342 -1.37 0.45 -25.88
N PRO A 343 -0.82 -0.32 -26.85
CA PRO A 343 -1.62 -1.22 -27.71
C PRO A 343 -2.43 -2.29 -26.98
N ASP A 344 -1.92 -2.76 -25.84
CA ASP A 344 -2.58 -3.80 -25.02
C ASP A 344 -3.55 -3.23 -23.97
N TYR A 345 -3.73 -1.91 -23.95
CA TYR A 345 -4.73 -1.30 -23.06
C TYR A 345 -6.14 -1.76 -23.44
N SER A 346 -6.96 -2.05 -22.41
CA SER A 346 -8.33 -2.49 -22.58
C SER A 346 -9.32 -1.60 -21.83
N ASP A 347 -10.41 -1.23 -22.50
CA ASP A 347 -11.49 -0.37 -22.00
C ASP A 347 -12.24 -1.01 -20.79
N ASP A 348 -12.23 -2.33 -20.68
CA ASP A 348 -12.80 -3.10 -19.57
C ASP A 348 -11.76 -3.51 -18.52
N GLY A 349 -10.52 -3.11 -18.71
CA GLY A 349 -9.40 -3.32 -17.81
C GLY A 349 -8.55 -4.54 -18.12
N ALA A 350 -9.08 -5.60 -18.72
CA ALA A 350 -8.40 -6.87 -18.99
C ALA A 350 -7.38 -7.25 -17.89
N TYR A 351 -7.85 -7.19 -16.63
CA TYR A 351 -7.07 -7.36 -15.42
C TYR A 351 -6.07 -6.21 -15.22
N TRP A 352 -4.75 -6.40 -15.35
CA TRP A 352 -3.76 -5.33 -15.21
C TRP A 352 -3.43 -4.58 -16.51
N ASN A 353 -4.07 -4.90 -17.62
CA ASN A 353 -3.92 -4.21 -18.91
C ASN A 353 -4.85 -2.97 -19.04
N GLY A 354 -5.09 -2.29 -17.94
CA GLY A 354 -5.88 -1.07 -17.87
C GLY A 354 -6.82 -1.01 -16.66
N GLY A 355 -7.03 -2.14 -15.96
CA GLY A 355 -7.87 -2.16 -14.77
C GLY A 355 -7.48 -1.11 -13.73
N VAL A 356 -8.48 -0.56 -13.05
CA VAL A 356 -8.31 0.40 -11.96
C VAL A 356 -8.38 -0.34 -10.64
N TRP A 357 -7.29 -0.29 -9.87
CA TRP A 357 -7.09 -1.08 -8.68
C TRP A 357 -6.93 -0.20 -7.44
N ALA A 358 -7.62 -0.55 -6.37
CA ALA A 358 -7.56 0.20 -5.11
C ALA A 358 -6.13 0.33 -4.54
N PRO A 359 -5.29 -0.74 -4.49
CA PRO A 359 -3.95 -0.66 -3.93
C PRO A 359 -3.03 0.30 -4.70
N THR A 360 -2.96 0.18 -6.01
CA THR A 360 -2.08 1.03 -6.83
C THR A 360 -2.59 2.46 -6.91
N ASN A 361 -3.91 2.67 -6.91
CA ASN A 361 -4.47 4.02 -6.80
C ASN A 361 -4.16 4.67 -5.45
N TYR A 362 -4.27 3.92 -4.34
CA TYR A 362 -3.90 4.43 -3.03
C TYR A 362 -2.41 4.78 -2.97
N MET A 363 -1.55 3.97 -3.57
CA MET A 363 -0.11 4.27 -3.70
C MET A 363 0.13 5.59 -4.47
N VAL A 364 -0.57 5.82 -5.59
CA VAL A 364 -0.47 7.08 -6.35
C VAL A 364 -0.95 8.27 -5.52
N ILE A 365 -2.12 8.14 -4.90
CA ILE A 365 -2.73 9.19 -4.06
C ILE A 365 -1.80 9.55 -2.90
N ARG A 366 -1.29 8.56 -2.17
CA ARG A 366 -0.32 8.77 -1.08
C ARG A 366 0.97 9.41 -1.58
N GLY A 367 1.52 8.94 -2.70
CA GLY A 367 2.72 9.50 -3.29
C GLY A 367 2.56 10.98 -3.70
N LEU A 368 1.41 11.36 -4.21
CA LEU A 368 1.09 12.75 -4.53
C LEU A 368 1.01 13.61 -3.25
N SER A 369 0.35 13.12 -2.19
CA SER A 369 0.30 13.81 -0.90
C SER A 369 1.70 14.02 -0.30
N GLU A 370 2.54 12.98 -0.29
CA GLU A 370 3.93 13.05 0.19
C GLU A 370 4.79 14.09 -0.61
N CYS A 371 4.41 14.34 -1.87
CA CYS A 371 5.05 15.34 -2.73
C CYS A 371 4.40 16.75 -2.65
N GLY A 372 3.45 16.97 -1.74
CA GLY A 372 2.73 18.25 -1.60
C GLY A 372 1.79 18.56 -2.76
N ARG A 373 1.26 17.53 -3.45
CA ARG A 373 0.28 17.65 -4.53
C ARG A 373 -1.13 17.25 -4.07
N GLU A 374 -1.54 17.75 -2.89
CA GLU A 374 -2.78 17.38 -2.21
C GLU A 374 -4.04 17.62 -3.07
N LYS A 375 -4.10 18.70 -3.84
CA LYS A 375 -5.25 18.97 -4.72
C LYS A 375 -5.45 17.87 -5.76
N LEU A 376 -4.38 17.42 -6.41
CA LEU A 376 -4.44 16.33 -7.38
C LEU A 376 -4.69 14.97 -6.71
N ALA A 377 -4.09 14.74 -5.54
CA ALA A 377 -4.34 13.55 -4.73
C ALA A 377 -5.84 13.42 -4.39
N HIS A 378 -6.44 14.52 -3.90
CA HIS A 378 -7.86 14.58 -3.59
C HIS A 378 -8.74 14.37 -4.84
N GLU A 379 -8.41 15.01 -5.97
CA GLU A 379 -9.16 14.85 -7.24
C GLU A 379 -9.17 13.39 -7.71
N ILE A 380 -8.02 12.72 -7.68
CA ILE A 380 -7.93 11.30 -8.04
C ILE A 380 -8.68 10.43 -7.04
N ALA A 381 -8.54 10.70 -5.75
CA ALA A 381 -9.23 9.97 -4.69
C ALA A 381 -10.76 10.09 -4.84
N LEU A 382 -11.27 11.29 -5.08
CA LEU A 382 -12.69 11.55 -5.30
C LEU A 382 -13.19 10.84 -6.55
N ASN A 383 -12.48 10.94 -7.67
CA ASN A 383 -12.86 10.26 -8.91
C ASN A 383 -12.93 8.74 -8.71
N HIS A 384 -11.94 8.15 -8.05
CA HIS A 384 -11.91 6.71 -7.78
C HIS A 384 -13.07 6.30 -6.83
N TYR A 385 -13.31 7.09 -5.78
CA TYR A 385 -14.39 6.87 -4.82
C TYR A 385 -15.77 6.94 -5.49
N GLU A 386 -16.05 7.98 -6.29
CA GLU A 386 -17.32 8.17 -6.96
C GLU A 386 -17.63 7.07 -7.99
N ASN A 387 -16.62 6.65 -8.78
CA ASN A 387 -16.78 5.55 -9.72
C ASN A 387 -17.08 4.23 -8.99
N MET A 388 -16.36 3.93 -7.89
CA MET A 388 -16.65 2.77 -7.05
C MET A 388 -18.08 2.85 -6.49
N MET A 389 -18.50 4.03 -5.99
CA MET A 389 -19.85 4.21 -5.45
C MET A 389 -20.94 4.04 -6.51
N GLU A 390 -20.69 4.45 -7.76
CA GLU A 390 -21.62 4.20 -8.87
C GLU A 390 -21.75 2.70 -9.16
N VAL A 391 -20.65 1.95 -9.15
CA VAL A 391 -20.67 0.48 -9.26
C VAL A 391 -21.43 -0.13 -8.07
N TYR A 392 -21.15 0.33 -6.85
CA TYR A 392 -21.84 -0.13 -5.65
C TYR A 392 -23.36 0.08 -5.72
N ARG A 393 -23.82 1.25 -6.15
CA ARG A 393 -25.26 1.54 -6.34
C ARG A 393 -25.93 0.60 -7.35
N LYS A 394 -25.21 0.16 -8.36
CA LYS A 394 -25.70 -0.77 -9.40
C LYS A 394 -25.73 -2.23 -8.93
N THR A 395 -24.77 -2.63 -8.09
CA THR A 395 -24.46 -4.04 -7.82
C THR A 395 -24.67 -4.46 -6.36
N GLY A 396 -24.63 -3.51 -5.42
CA GLY A 396 -24.69 -3.75 -3.98
C GLY A 396 -23.40 -4.31 -3.37
N THR A 397 -22.28 -4.32 -4.12
CA THR A 397 -21.02 -4.90 -3.65
C THR A 397 -19.78 -4.23 -4.21
N PHE A 398 -18.60 -4.69 -3.77
CA PHE A 398 -17.28 -4.24 -4.20
C PHE A 398 -16.59 -5.29 -5.05
N PHE A 399 -15.70 -4.83 -5.93
CA PHE A 399 -14.99 -5.69 -6.86
C PHE A 399 -13.47 -5.57 -6.67
N GLU A 400 -12.78 -6.61 -7.06
CA GLU A 400 -11.33 -6.72 -7.02
C GLU A 400 -10.63 -5.59 -7.80
N ASN A 401 -11.19 -5.23 -8.96
CA ASN A 401 -10.77 -4.11 -9.81
C ASN A 401 -11.98 -3.55 -10.59
N TYR A 402 -11.76 -2.43 -11.26
CA TYR A 402 -12.79 -1.68 -11.98
C TYR A 402 -12.34 -1.36 -13.40
N ALA A 403 -13.32 -1.17 -14.30
CA ALA A 403 -13.08 -0.73 -15.68
C ALA A 403 -12.63 0.75 -15.73
N PRO A 404 -11.64 1.12 -16.55
CA PRO A 404 -11.13 2.48 -16.63
C PRO A 404 -12.04 3.44 -17.44
N GLU A 405 -12.80 2.92 -18.41
CA GLU A 405 -13.60 3.74 -19.32
C GLU A 405 -15.06 3.92 -18.87
N SER A 406 -15.47 3.24 -17.81
CA SER A 406 -16.85 3.29 -17.32
C SER A 406 -16.93 2.88 -15.85
N ALA A 407 -17.98 3.36 -15.15
CA ALA A 407 -18.28 2.90 -13.79
C ALA A 407 -18.92 1.49 -13.82
N ASN A 408 -18.08 0.50 -14.09
CA ASN A 408 -18.38 -0.93 -14.08
C ASN A 408 -17.27 -1.71 -13.39
N PRO A 409 -17.53 -2.96 -12.94
CA PRO A 409 -16.44 -3.87 -12.57
C PRO A 409 -15.46 -4.05 -13.73
N GLY A 410 -14.20 -4.32 -13.44
CA GLY A 410 -13.22 -4.76 -14.43
C GLY A 410 -13.55 -6.16 -14.98
N ASN A 411 -12.87 -6.57 -16.01
CA ASN A 411 -13.06 -7.88 -16.63
C ASN A 411 -11.71 -8.56 -16.93
N PRO A 412 -11.36 -9.62 -16.17
CA PRO A 412 -12.12 -10.21 -15.06
C PRO A 412 -12.04 -9.39 -13.76
N ALA A 413 -13.05 -9.51 -12.89
CA ALA A 413 -13.01 -9.00 -11.54
C ALA A 413 -13.88 -9.85 -10.62
N LYS A 414 -13.34 -10.19 -9.43
CA LYS A 414 -14.09 -10.92 -8.39
C LYS A 414 -15.01 -9.95 -7.66
N GLY A 415 -16.29 -10.31 -7.51
CA GLY A 415 -17.27 -9.58 -6.70
C GLY A 415 -17.26 -10.02 -5.24
N ASP A 416 -17.96 -9.28 -4.38
CA ASP A 416 -17.92 -9.42 -2.92
C ASP A 416 -16.49 -9.40 -2.35
N PHE A 417 -15.62 -8.62 -3.00
CA PHE A 417 -14.20 -8.59 -2.69
C PHE A 417 -13.86 -7.41 -1.77
N VAL A 418 -13.57 -7.72 -0.50
CA VAL A 418 -12.94 -6.82 0.46
C VAL A 418 -11.72 -7.53 1.03
N GLY A 419 -10.75 -7.72 0.12
CA GLY A 419 -9.32 -7.68 0.29
C GLY A 419 -8.90 -6.21 0.21
N TRP A 420 -8.00 -5.88 -0.69
CA TRP A 420 -7.56 -4.47 -0.88
C TRP A 420 -8.67 -3.49 -1.28
N ALA A 421 -9.78 -3.94 -1.89
CA ALA A 421 -10.88 -3.04 -2.28
C ALA A 421 -11.50 -2.30 -1.08
N GLY A 422 -11.33 -2.79 0.15
CA GLY A 422 -11.73 -2.08 1.37
C GLY A 422 -11.05 -0.73 1.57
N ILE A 423 -9.91 -0.49 0.90
CA ILE A 423 -9.22 0.81 0.92
C ILE A 423 -10.14 1.94 0.46
N ILE A 424 -10.96 1.73 -0.58
CA ILE A 424 -11.77 2.81 -1.16
C ILE A 424 -12.89 3.24 -0.20
N PRO A 425 -13.82 2.34 0.20
CA PRO A 425 -14.95 2.72 1.04
C PRO A 425 -14.56 3.03 2.50
N ILE A 426 -13.36 2.68 2.94
CA ILE A 426 -12.93 2.91 4.33
C ILE A 426 -11.81 3.96 4.35
N THR A 427 -10.64 3.65 3.81
CA THR A 427 -9.45 4.51 3.95
C THR A 427 -9.56 5.79 3.14
N VAL A 428 -9.93 5.68 1.86
CA VAL A 428 -10.09 6.85 0.98
C VAL A 428 -11.24 7.71 1.47
N LEU A 429 -12.34 7.11 1.95
CA LEU A 429 -13.42 7.86 2.60
C LEU A 429 -12.89 8.70 3.77
N ILE A 430 -12.14 8.09 4.69
CA ILE A 430 -11.66 8.79 5.90
C ILE A 430 -10.59 9.82 5.54
N GLU A 431 -9.54 9.40 4.82
CA GLU A 431 -8.32 10.19 4.64
C GLU A 431 -8.45 11.28 3.58
N TYR A 432 -9.31 11.09 2.56
CA TYR A 432 -9.40 12.01 1.41
C TYR A 432 -10.79 12.60 1.21
N ILE A 433 -11.86 11.84 1.37
CA ILE A 433 -13.22 12.36 1.18
C ILE A 433 -13.66 13.16 2.42
N LEU A 434 -13.53 12.59 3.62
CA LEU A 434 -13.71 13.33 4.88
C LEU A 434 -12.47 14.14 5.24
N GLY A 435 -11.31 13.83 4.66
CA GLY A 435 -10.07 14.58 4.71
C GLY A 435 -9.28 14.45 6.00
N ILE A 436 -9.48 13.40 6.81
CA ILE A 436 -8.92 13.24 8.16
C ILE A 436 -7.71 12.31 8.12
N GLN A 437 -6.52 12.85 8.35
CA GLN A 437 -5.26 12.12 8.40
C GLN A 437 -4.68 12.15 9.81
N VAL A 438 -4.51 10.97 10.41
CA VAL A 438 -4.04 10.82 11.79
C VAL A 438 -2.53 10.64 11.82
N HIS A 439 -1.85 11.43 12.65
CA HIS A 439 -0.42 11.37 12.96
C HIS A 439 -0.23 11.26 14.49
N ALA A 440 -0.69 10.13 15.04
CA ALA A 440 -0.67 9.91 16.50
C ALA A 440 0.74 9.86 17.07
N GLU A 441 1.75 9.55 16.27
CA GLU A 441 3.18 9.58 16.64
C GLU A 441 3.68 11.02 16.94
N LYS A 442 2.93 12.04 16.46
CA LYS A 442 3.19 13.47 16.72
C LYS A 442 2.09 14.13 17.56
N ASP A 443 1.12 13.35 18.03
CA ASP A 443 -0.11 13.88 18.65
C ASP A 443 -0.81 14.91 17.74
N GLU A 444 -0.89 14.62 16.43
CA GLU A 444 -1.44 15.53 15.42
C GLU A 444 -2.48 14.85 14.52
N ILE A 445 -3.49 15.64 14.11
CA ILE A 445 -4.38 15.32 12.99
C ILE A 445 -4.26 16.45 11.97
N ILE A 446 -4.13 16.11 10.68
CA ILE A 446 -4.31 17.04 9.59
C ILE A 446 -5.70 16.81 9.01
N TRP A 447 -6.52 17.87 8.94
CA TRP A 447 -7.87 17.78 8.44
C TRP A 447 -8.09 18.69 7.24
N TYR A 448 -8.19 18.11 6.05
CA TYR A 448 -8.54 18.79 4.81
C TYR A 448 -10.05 18.90 4.69
N VAL A 449 -10.62 20.06 5.03
CA VAL A 449 -12.06 20.29 5.05
C VAL A 449 -12.52 20.75 3.65
N ASN A 450 -12.72 19.80 2.75
CA ASN A 450 -13.12 20.03 1.36
C ASN A 450 -14.64 20.04 1.16
N ASN A 451 -15.40 19.28 1.96
CA ASN A 451 -16.86 19.19 1.86
C ASN A 451 -17.55 20.45 2.39
N LEU A 452 -18.68 20.81 1.78
CA LEU A 452 -19.53 21.91 2.25
C LEU A 452 -20.64 21.44 3.19
N GLU A 453 -21.09 20.21 3.04
CA GLU A 453 -22.07 19.57 3.92
C GLU A 453 -21.48 19.34 5.31
N ARG A 454 -22.32 19.07 6.28
CA ARG A 454 -21.90 18.62 7.60
C ARG A 454 -21.24 17.25 7.46
N HIS A 455 -19.99 17.14 7.91
CA HIS A 455 -19.19 15.90 7.77
C HIS A 455 -18.17 15.75 8.90
N GLY A 456 -17.59 14.56 8.97
CA GLY A 456 -16.56 14.23 9.95
C GLY A 456 -16.55 12.76 10.31
N ILE A 457 -16.02 12.45 11.47
CA ILE A 457 -15.95 11.08 11.97
C ILE A 457 -16.02 11.08 13.50
N LYS A 458 -16.65 10.06 14.08
CA LYS A 458 -16.60 9.81 15.50
C LYS A 458 -15.80 8.55 15.78
N HIS A 459 -15.23 8.48 16.97
CA HIS A 459 -14.50 7.32 17.46
C HIS A 459 -13.32 6.91 16.58
N ILE A 460 -12.65 7.87 15.92
CA ILE A 460 -11.42 7.58 15.17
C ILE A 460 -10.25 7.31 16.13
N PRO A 461 -9.46 6.24 15.94
CA PRO A 461 -8.30 5.99 16.80
C PRO A 461 -7.22 7.05 16.58
N VAL A 462 -6.68 7.59 17.67
CA VAL A 462 -5.59 8.57 17.71
C VAL A 462 -4.46 8.09 18.63
N GLY A 463 -4.25 6.79 18.66
CA GLY A 463 -3.34 6.06 19.53
C GLY A 463 -3.95 4.72 19.94
N ARG A 464 -3.21 3.90 20.70
CA ARG A 464 -3.67 2.54 21.07
C ARG A 464 -4.96 2.52 21.92
N ASP A 465 -5.12 3.47 22.82
CA ASP A 465 -6.23 3.52 23.79
C ASP A 465 -6.89 4.91 23.81
N ALA A 466 -6.82 5.66 22.72
CA ALA A 466 -7.37 7.00 22.61
C ALA A 466 -8.13 7.20 21.30
N TYR A 467 -9.26 7.89 21.40
CA TYR A 467 -10.15 8.16 20.27
C TYR A 467 -10.49 9.63 20.19
N ALA A 468 -10.91 10.08 19.01
CA ALA A 468 -11.42 11.44 18.80
C ALA A 468 -12.72 11.44 17.99
N ASP A 469 -13.59 12.42 18.30
CA ASP A 469 -14.72 12.82 17.48
C ASP A 469 -14.40 14.15 16.82
N LEU A 470 -14.58 14.24 15.52
CA LEU A 470 -14.28 15.39 14.68
C LEU A 470 -15.50 15.69 13.81
N ILE A 471 -16.20 16.80 14.05
CA ILE A 471 -17.38 17.19 13.28
C ILE A 471 -17.23 18.62 12.79
N CYS A 472 -17.35 18.80 11.48
CA CYS A 472 -17.46 20.10 10.81
C CYS A 472 -18.93 20.34 10.44
N GLU A 473 -19.49 21.47 10.86
CA GLU A 473 -20.84 21.87 10.44
C GLU A 473 -20.87 22.33 8.98
N ALA A 474 -22.07 22.30 8.37
CA ALA A 474 -22.25 22.71 6.99
C ALA A 474 -21.82 24.16 6.75
N ARG A 475 -21.24 24.42 5.58
CA ARG A 475 -20.77 25.73 5.12
C ARG A 475 -21.39 26.11 3.79
N SER A 476 -21.49 27.41 3.53
CA SER A 476 -22.01 27.94 2.26
C SER A 476 -20.95 28.09 1.18
N ASP A 477 -19.66 28.16 1.58
CA ASP A 477 -18.53 28.42 0.68
C ASP A 477 -17.26 27.72 1.20
N ALA A 478 -16.37 27.28 0.28
CA ALA A 478 -15.14 26.58 0.60
C ALA A 478 -14.16 27.40 1.42
N ASN A 479 -14.18 28.75 1.29
CA ASN A 479 -13.32 29.67 2.04
C ASN A 479 -13.96 30.16 3.35
N GLU A 480 -15.23 29.81 3.61
CA GLU A 480 -15.84 30.07 4.90
C GLU A 480 -15.14 29.26 5.98
N LYS A 481 -14.74 29.93 7.08
CA LYS A 481 -14.03 29.27 8.18
C LYS A 481 -14.87 28.15 8.77
N PRO A 482 -14.37 26.90 8.79
CA PRO A 482 -15.08 25.77 9.34
C PRO A 482 -15.45 25.94 10.80
N ASN A 483 -16.70 25.62 11.14
CA ASN A 483 -17.17 25.49 12.51
C ASN A 483 -17.00 24.02 12.94
N ILE A 484 -15.97 23.77 13.75
CA ILE A 484 -15.52 22.42 14.10
C ILE A 484 -15.74 22.14 15.58
N THR A 485 -16.34 21.00 15.87
CA THR A 485 -16.42 20.41 17.20
C THR A 485 -15.43 19.24 17.30
N VAL A 486 -14.61 19.27 18.35
CA VAL A 486 -13.64 18.21 18.67
C VAL A 486 -13.92 17.68 20.07
N LYS A 487 -13.94 16.33 20.20
CA LYS A 487 -13.81 15.63 21.47
C LYS A 487 -12.68 14.64 21.33
N SER A 488 -11.77 14.56 22.28
CA SER A 488 -10.63 13.62 22.23
C SER A 488 -10.28 13.15 23.63
N ASP A 489 -9.91 11.87 23.73
CA ASP A 489 -9.47 11.23 24.97
C ASP A 489 -8.07 11.69 25.40
N LYS A 490 -7.31 12.30 24.50
CA LYS A 490 -5.99 12.88 24.80
C LYS A 490 -5.84 14.25 24.18
N LYS A 491 -4.85 15.00 24.65
CA LYS A 491 -4.45 16.26 24.00
C LYS A 491 -3.91 15.95 22.61
N ILE A 492 -4.48 16.56 21.58
CA ILE A 492 -4.09 16.40 20.19
C ILE A 492 -4.19 17.73 19.45
N LYS A 493 -3.19 18.05 18.67
CA LYS A 493 -3.17 19.19 17.76
C LYS A 493 -3.93 18.85 16.49
N ILE A 494 -4.82 19.71 16.03
CA ILE A 494 -5.55 19.54 14.77
C ILE A 494 -5.24 20.72 13.86
N THR A 495 -4.52 20.46 12.77
CA THR A 495 -4.29 21.43 11.71
C THR A 495 -5.41 21.32 10.70
N VAL A 496 -6.23 22.35 10.58
CA VAL A 496 -7.39 22.41 9.68
C VAL A 496 -7.05 23.22 8.45
N ILE A 497 -7.16 22.59 7.27
CA ILE A 497 -6.88 23.20 5.97
C ILE A 497 -8.19 23.29 5.18
N TYR A 498 -8.52 24.48 4.66
CA TYR A 498 -9.76 24.72 3.90
C TYR A 498 -9.55 25.82 2.86
N GLY A 499 -9.97 25.59 1.63
CA GLY A 499 -9.64 26.49 0.54
C GLY A 499 -8.13 26.75 0.45
N ASP A 500 -7.73 28.02 0.54
CA ASP A 500 -6.33 28.46 0.62
C ASP A 500 -5.91 28.90 2.04
N ASN A 501 -6.69 28.50 3.07
CA ASN A 501 -6.51 28.93 4.46
C ASN A 501 -6.19 27.73 5.37
N GLU A 502 -5.60 28.05 6.55
CA GLU A 502 -5.40 27.08 7.62
C GLU A 502 -5.60 27.70 9.00
N PHE A 503 -5.92 26.87 10.00
CA PHE A 503 -5.85 27.21 11.41
C PHE A 503 -5.65 25.98 12.28
N VAL A 504 -5.26 26.18 13.54
CA VAL A 504 -4.96 25.09 14.47
C VAL A 504 -5.94 25.10 15.64
N ILE A 505 -6.33 23.89 16.09
CA ILE A 505 -7.12 23.64 17.30
C ILE A 505 -6.27 22.79 18.25
N GLY A 506 -6.28 23.10 19.55
CA GLY A 506 -5.70 22.23 20.57
C GLY A 506 -4.18 22.38 20.79
N GLU A 507 -3.65 23.60 20.68
CA GLU A 507 -2.28 23.92 21.11
C GLU A 507 -2.02 23.68 22.61
#